data_d0ed8b85ce3023e55607d9c6944de701
#
_entry.id   d0ed8b85ce3023e55607d9c6944de701
#
_cell.length_a   1.000
_cell.length_b   1.000
_cell.length_c   1.000
_cell.angle_alpha   90.00
_cell.angle_beta   90.00
_cell.angle_gamma   90.00
#
_symmetry.space_group_name_H-M   'P 1'
#
loop_
_entity.id
_entity.type
_entity.pdbx_description
1 polymer ?
#
loop_
_entity_poly.entity_id
_entity_poly.type
_entity_poly.pdbx_seq_one_letter_code
_entity_poly.pdbx_strand_id
1 'polypeptide(L)'
;MVLTPDDFNPTPGKAVALAPGLRRILAPNPSPMTYRGTNTYLLGTRDLAVIDPGPESDAHLQAILDACQPGQRISHIIVTHTHTDHSPLAAALARSTGAPVLAFGDAQAGRSDVMRRLANAGLAGGGEGIDHEFNPDRSLSDGEIIHGADWQLEVIHTPGHLGNHIALGWDKACFTADHVMGWASSLVSPPDGDLSDFMASCQRLRHRDWQVFHPGHGAPVLDPGGRLDWLIAHRLARERSILDELATSPATARTLARRIYTETSTPLLGAAERNVFAHLVDLTGKSMVAPDGDLRATATFRRLA
;
A
#
# COMPACT_ATOMS: atom_id res chain seq x y z
N MET A 1 -8.22 16.74 -9.44
CA MET A 1 -9.44 16.06 -9.88
C MET A 1 -9.95 15.27 -8.69
N VAL A 2 -11.02 15.72 -8.05
CA VAL A 2 -11.71 14.90 -7.05
C VAL A 2 -12.25 13.70 -7.83
N LEU A 3 -11.78 12.49 -7.51
CA LEU A 3 -12.34 11.29 -8.10
C LEU A 3 -13.81 11.26 -7.69
N THR A 4 -14.72 11.34 -8.65
CA THR A 4 -16.14 11.11 -8.39
C THR A 4 -16.27 9.77 -7.68
N PRO A 5 -17.19 9.64 -6.70
CA PRO A 5 -17.50 8.34 -6.13
C PRO A 5 -17.76 7.39 -7.30
N ASP A 6 -16.94 6.37 -7.42
CA ASP A 6 -17.13 5.36 -8.44
C ASP A 6 -18.32 4.48 -8.02
N ASP A 7 -18.95 3.82 -8.98
CA ASP A 7 -20.01 2.85 -8.73
C ASP A 7 -19.48 1.57 -8.04
N PHE A 8 -18.26 1.60 -7.52
CA PHE A 8 -17.63 0.49 -6.85
C PHE A 8 -18.30 0.18 -5.51
N ASN A 9 -19.23 -0.74 -5.55
CA ASN A 9 -19.99 -1.18 -4.38
C ASN A 9 -20.24 -2.70 -4.41
N PRO A 10 -19.17 -3.53 -4.43
CA PRO A 10 -19.34 -4.98 -4.42
C PRO A 10 -19.87 -5.46 -3.06
N THR A 11 -20.65 -6.54 -3.09
CA THR A 11 -21.09 -7.20 -1.86
C THR A 11 -19.90 -7.91 -1.19
N PRO A 12 -19.56 -7.60 0.08
CA PRO A 12 -18.52 -8.31 0.80
C PRO A 12 -18.76 -9.83 0.83
N GLY A 13 -17.68 -10.61 0.76
CA GLY A 13 -17.72 -12.08 0.75
C GLY A 13 -18.16 -12.71 -0.57
N LYS A 14 -18.64 -11.94 -1.55
CA LYS A 14 -19.05 -12.46 -2.85
C LYS A 14 -17.89 -12.44 -3.84
N ALA A 15 -17.52 -13.61 -4.38
CA ALA A 15 -16.53 -13.70 -5.45
C ALA A 15 -17.08 -13.12 -6.77
N VAL A 16 -16.32 -12.20 -7.38
CA VAL A 16 -16.64 -11.54 -8.67
C VAL A 16 -15.52 -11.80 -9.64
N ALA A 17 -15.84 -12.36 -10.82
CA ALA A 17 -14.88 -12.54 -11.90
C ALA A 17 -14.48 -11.19 -12.49
N LEU A 18 -13.17 -10.94 -12.62
CA LEU A 18 -12.59 -9.74 -13.22
C LEU A 18 -11.99 -10.04 -14.60
N ALA A 19 -11.42 -11.23 -14.77
CA ALA A 19 -10.85 -11.74 -16.01
C ALA A 19 -10.88 -13.28 -15.98
N PRO A 20 -10.59 -13.96 -17.11
CA PRO A 20 -10.38 -15.40 -17.09
C PRO A 20 -9.33 -15.80 -16.06
N GLY A 21 -9.68 -16.69 -15.13
CA GLY A 21 -8.80 -17.12 -14.04
C GLY A 21 -8.56 -16.09 -12.91
N LEU A 22 -9.19 -14.93 -12.93
CA LEU A 22 -9.08 -13.92 -11.89
C LEU A 22 -10.42 -13.59 -11.25
N ARG A 23 -10.52 -13.73 -9.93
CA ARG A 23 -11.68 -13.35 -9.11
C ARG A 23 -11.24 -12.44 -7.98
N ARG A 24 -12.14 -11.57 -7.55
CA ARG A 24 -11.97 -10.72 -6.37
C ARG A 24 -13.06 -11.02 -5.36
N ILE A 25 -12.71 -11.01 -4.07
CA ILE A 25 -13.61 -11.05 -2.94
C ILE A 25 -13.32 -9.81 -2.09
N LEU A 26 -14.34 -9.01 -1.78
CA LEU A 26 -14.18 -7.86 -0.89
C LEU A 26 -14.33 -8.31 0.57
N ALA A 27 -13.37 -7.95 1.42
CA ALA A 27 -13.45 -8.14 2.86
C ALA A 27 -14.45 -7.16 3.51
N PRO A 28 -15.13 -7.54 4.61
CA PRO A 28 -16.15 -6.71 5.27
C PRO A 28 -15.54 -5.69 6.27
N ASN A 29 -14.54 -4.94 5.84
CA ASN A 29 -13.80 -3.99 6.69
C ASN A 29 -13.79 -2.55 6.12
N PRO A 30 -14.97 -1.94 5.79
CA PRO A 30 -15.00 -0.58 5.28
C PRO A 30 -14.53 0.42 6.32
N SER A 31 -13.66 1.34 5.91
CA SER A 31 -13.15 2.45 6.72
C SER A 31 -12.76 3.64 5.83
N PRO A 32 -12.43 4.82 6.42
CA PRO A 32 -11.85 5.91 5.65
C PRO A 32 -10.51 5.58 4.97
N MET A 33 -9.81 4.51 5.41
CA MET A 33 -8.52 4.06 4.86
C MET A 33 -8.69 2.92 3.86
N THR A 34 -9.67 2.04 4.08
CA THR A 34 -9.92 0.86 3.24
C THR A 34 -11.07 1.07 2.23
N TYR A 35 -11.70 2.25 2.22
CA TYR A 35 -12.84 2.58 1.38
C TYR A 35 -14.02 1.63 1.62
N ARG A 36 -14.30 0.71 0.69
CA ARG A 36 -15.37 -0.30 0.81
C ARG A 36 -14.90 -1.59 1.49
N GLY A 37 -13.60 -1.73 1.71
CA GLY A 37 -12.95 -2.92 2.26
C GLY A 37 -11.72 -3.32 1.44
N THR A 38 -11.03 -4.35 1.90
CA THR A 38 -9.83 -4.90 1.27
C THR A 38 -10.21 -5.88 0.16
N ASN A 39 -9.56 -5.77 -0.98
CA ASN A 39 -9.70 -6.69 -2.10
C ASN A 39 -8.78 -7.89 -1.92
N THR A 40 -9.33 -9.06 -1.69
CA THR A 40 -8.62 -10.34 -1.81
C THR A 40 -8.77 -10.87 -3.23
N TYR A 41 -7.68 -11.26 -3.87
CA TYR A 41 -7.71 -11.81 -5.23
C TYR A 41 -7.41 -13.31 -5.23
N LEU A 42 -8.16 -14.05 -6.07
CA LEU A 42 -7.92 -15.46 -6.37
C LEU A 42 -7.50 -15.56 -7.84
N LEU A 43 -6.25 -15.97 -8.07
CA LEU A 43 -5.67 -16.12 -9.41
C LEU A 43 -5.41 -17.60 -9.70
N GLY A 44 -5.86 -18.06 -10.86
CA GLY A 44 -5.66 -19.43 -11.35
C GLY A 44 -6.97 -20.16 -11.64
N THR A 45 -6.87 -21.33 -12.30
CA THR A 45 -8.00 -22.20 -12.65
C THR A 45 -7.99 -23.54 -11.93
N ARG A 46 -6.85 -24.01 -11.44
CA ARG A 46 -6.69 -25.25 -10.65
C ARG A 46 -5.94 -24.99 -9.35
N ASP A 47 -4.69 -24.58 -9.45
CA ASP A 47 -3.86 -24.20 -8.31
C ASP A 47 -3.98 -22.69 -8.15
N LEU A 48 -4.67 -22.25 -7.09
CA LEU A 48 -4.99 -20.85 -6.89
C LEU A 48 -3.92 -20.15 -6.06
N ALA A 49 -3.51 -18.95 -6.47
CA ALA A 49 -2.92 -17.99 -5.58
C ALA A 49 -4.01 -17.13 -4.93
N VAL A 50 -3.94 -16.98 -3.60
CA VAL A 50 -4.69 -15.96 -2.86
C VAL A 50 -3.74 -14.80 -2.59
N ILE A 51 -4.07 -13.62 -3.11
CA ILE A 51 -3.30 -12.39 -2.89
C ILE A 51 -4.06 -11.54 -1.87
N ASP A 52 -3.39 -11.16 -0.80
CA ASP A 52 -3.92 -10.44 0.36
C ASP A 52 -5.17 -11.10 0.94
N PRO A 53 -5.02 -12.10 1.80
CA PRO A 53 -6.15 -12.81 2.41
C PRO A 53 -7.03 -11.90 3.27
N GLY A 54 -6.53 -10.73 3.69
CA GLY A 54 -7.32 -9.69 4.34
C GLY A 54 -7.22 -9.67 5.87
N PRO A 55 -8.11 -8.89 6.52
CA PRO A 55 -8.15 -8.75 7.97
C PRO A 55 -8.63 -10.04 8.64
N GLU A 56 -8.38 -10.17 9.93
CA GLU A 56 -8.91 -11.28 10.74
C GLU A 56 -10.45 -11.27 10.72
N SER A 57 -11.02 -12.23 10.00
CA SER A 57 -12.47 -12.38 9.82
C SER A 57 -12.82 -13.81 9.41
N ASP A 58 -13.52 -14.54 10.27
CA ASP A 58 -14.00 -15.90 9.97
C ASP A 58 -14.94 -15.91 8.75
N ALA A 59 -15.79 -14.89 8.62
CA ALA A 59 -16.69 -14.77 7.49
C ALA A 59 -15.93 -14.58 6.18
N HIS A 60 -14.82 -13.82 6.19
CA HIS A 60 -14.00 -13.63 5.00
C HIS A 60 -13.16 -14.87 4.67
N LEU A 61 -12.63 -15.55 5.69
CA LEU A 61 -11.98 -16.86 5.52
C LEU A 61 -12.91 -17.85 4.83
N GLN A 62 -14.14 -17.99 5.33
CA GLN A 62 -15.12 -18.89 4.75
C GLN A 62 -15.45 -18.49 3.30
N ALA A 63 -15.61 -17.21 3.02
CA ALA A 63 -15.86 -16.71 1.67
C ALA A 63 -14.73 -17.04 0.68
N ILE A 64 -13.46 -16.98 1.12
CA ILE A 64 -12.30 -17.38 0.31
C ILE A 64 -12.35 -18.90 0.04
N LEU A 65 -12.62 -19.72 1.05
CA LEU A 65 -12.71 -21.17 0.91
C LEU A 65 -13.89 -21.59 0.01
N ASP A 66 -15.06 -20.99 0.18
CA ASP A 66 -16.27 -21.27 -0.61
C ASP A 66 -16.12 -20.82 -2.07
N ALA A 67 -15.24 -19.87 -2.34
CA ALA A 67 -14.93 -19.44 -3.71
C ALA A 67 -14.12 -20.48 -4.49
N CYS A 68 -13.53 -21.49 -3.83
CA CYS A 68 -12.84 -22.59 -4.49
C CYS A 68 -13.85 -23.52 -5.14
N GLN A 69 -13.78 -23.68 -6.47
CA GLN A 69 -14.63 -24.59 -7.22
C GLN A 69 -14.14 -26.04 -7.13
N PRO A 70 -14.99 -27.05 -7.46
CA PRO A 70 -14.55 -28.43 -7.52
C PRO A 70 -13.30 -28.61 -8.42
N GLY A 71 -12.27 -29.27 -7.90
CA GLY A 71 -11.00 -29.48 -8.59
C GLY A 71 -9.99 -28.33 -8.46
N GLN A 72 -10.35 -27.23 -7.78
CA GLN A 72 -9.42 -26.16 -7.40
C GLN A 72 -8.87 -26.39 -5.99
N ARG A 73 -7.67 -25.91 -5.74
CA ARG A 73 -7.05 -25.82 -4.41
C ARG A 73 -6.26 -24.53 -4.29
N ILE A 74 -6.22 -23.97 -3.09
CA ILE A 74 -5.30 -22.88 -2.80
C ILE A 74 -3.90 -23.48 -2.64
N SER A 75 -2.97 -23.05 -3.47
CA SER A 75 -1.58 -23.54 -3.52
C SER A 75 -0.58 -22.51 -3.02
N HIS A 76 -0.94 -21.21 -3.04
CA HIS A 76 -0.10 -20.11 -2.59
C HIS A 76 -0.95 -19.06 -1.89
N ILE A 77 -0.45 -18.52 -0.80
CA ILE A 77 -0.99 -17.35 -0.12
C ILE A 77 0.09 -16.29 -0.20
N ILE A 78 -0.20 -15.17 -0.87
CA ILE A 78 0.78 -14.10 -1.10
C ILE A 78 0.30 -12.85 -0.38
N VAL A 79 1.13 -12.32 0.52
CA VAL A 79 0.85 -11.06 1.24
C VAL A 79 1.71 -9.98 0.64
N THR A 80 1.07 -8.91 0.18
CA THR A 80 1.78 -7.79 -0.47
C THR A 80 2.51 -6.92 0.52
N HIS A 81 1.94 -6.72 1.70
CA HIS A 81 2.53 -5.97 2.81
C HIS A 81 1.81 -6.28 4.14
N THR A 82 2.42 -5.88 5.24
CA THR A 82 2.01 -6.32 6.59
C THR A 82 1.06 -5.36 7.31
N HIS A 83 0.19 -4.63 6.61
CA HIS A 83 -0.92 -3.94 7.28
C HIS A 83 -1.98 -4.93 7.78
N THR A 84 -2.65 -4.57 8.88
CA THR A 84 -3.62 -5.43 9.57
C THR A 84 -4.89 -5.70 8.77
N ASP A 85 -5.08 -5.05 7.68
CA ASP A 85 -6.19 -5.30 6.75
C ASP A 85 -5.78 -6.18 5.55
N HIS A 86 -4.51 -6.58 5.42
CA HIS A 86 -3.99 -7.45 4.35
C HIS A 86 -3.47 -8.80 4.84
N SER A 87 -2.73 -8.84 5.95
CA SER A 87 -1.93 -10.01 6.36
C SER A 87 -2.56 -10.94 7.39
N PRO A 88 -3.39 -10.52 8.38
CA PRO A 88 -3.69 -11.34 9.55
C PRO A 88 -4.38 -12.66 9.23
N LEU A 89 -5.22 -12.69 8.19
CA LEU A 89 -5.95 -13.92 7.83
C LEU A 89 -5.05 -14.99 7.19
N ALA A 90 -3.81 -14.64 6.78
CA ALA A 90 -2.88 -15.54 6.10
C ALA A 90 -2.61 -16.83 6.89
N ALA A 91 -2.35 -16.72 8.20
CA ALA A 91 -2.06 -17.86 9.05
C ALA A 91 -3.27 -18.82 9.19
N ALA A 92 -4.49 -18.28 9.32
CA ALA A 92 -5.70 -19.10 9.40
C ALA A 92 -6.00 -19.80 8.05
N LEU A 93 -5.80 -19.10 6.94
CA LEU A 93 -5.96 -19.67 5.61
C LEU A 93 -4.91 -20.76 5.33
N ALA A 94 -3.64 -20.55 5.73
CA ALA A 94 -2.59 -21.55 5.62
C ALA A 94 -2.91 -22.83 6.40
N ARG A 95 -3.38 -22.70 7.64
CA ARG A 95 -3.83 -23.87 8.44
C ARG A 95 -4.98 -24.62 7.78
N SER A 96 -5.90 -23.94 7.14
CA SER A 96 -7.08 -24.55 6.50
C SER A 96 -6.75 -25.25 5.17
N THR A 97 -5.71 -24.82 4.47
CA THR A 97 -5.43 -25.24 3.09
C THR A 97 -4.11 -26.00 2.93
N GLY A 98 -3.18 -25.86 3.87
CA GLY A 98 -1.80 -26.34 3.77
C GLY A 98 -0.94 -25.54 2.79
N ALA A 99 -1.44 -24.43 2.24
CA ALA A 99 -0.68 -23.60 1.32
C ALA A 99 0.34 -22.73 2.07
N PRO A 100 1.58 -22.57 1.55
CA PRO A 100 2.58 -21.71 2.16
C PRO A 100 2.20 -20.22 2.03
N VAL A 101 2.61 -19.43 3.03
CA VAL A 101 2.50 -17.96 3.04
C VAL A 101 3.80 -17.37 2.49
N LEU A 102 3.68 -16.55 1.44
CA LEU A 102 4.77 -15.88 0.76
C LEU A 102 4.63 -14.37 0.92
N ALA A 103 5.71 -13.67 1.22
CA ALA A 103 5.78 -12.21 1.26
C ALA A 103 7.23 -11.75 1.08
N PHE A 104 7.47 -10.46 0.91
CA PHE A 104 8.84 -9.91 0.86
C PHE A 104 9.62 -10.15 2.16
N GLY A 105 8.91 -10.18 3.29
CA GLY A 105 9.46 -10.45 4.61
C GLY A 105 8.48 -10.05 5.71
N ASP A 106 9.00 -9.92 6.92
CA ASP A 106 8.26 -9.48 8.10
C ASP A 106 7.94 -7.98 8.07
N ALA A 107 7.34 -7.47 9.12
CA ALA A 107 6.94 -6.07 9.26
C ALA A 107 8.11 -5.06 9.22
N GLN A 108 9.35 -5.50 9.33
CA GLN A 108 10.53 -4.63 9.33
C GLN A 108 11.34 -4.73 8.04
N ALA A 109 11.05 -5.73 7.21
CA ALA A 109 11.76 -5.96 5.96
C ALA A 109 11.62 -4.75 5.00
N GLY A 110 12.69 -4.44 4.27
CA GLY A 110 12.71 -3.36 3.29
C GLY A 110 12.68 -1.94 3.86
N ARG A 111 12.57 -1.75 5.17
CA ARG A 111 12.57 -0.40 5.79
C ARG A 111 13.89 0.31 5.54
N SER A 112 13.84 1.55 5.06
CA SER A 112 15.04 2.37 4.81
C SER A 112 15.79 2.74 6.10
N ASP A 113 17.06 3.15 5.98
CA ASP A 113 17.88 3.53 7.14
C ASP A 113 17.31 4.70 7.91
N VAL A 114 16.75 5.70 7.22
CA VAL A 114 16.15 6.86 7.87
C VAL A 114 14.90 6.44 8.64
N MET A 115 14.09 5.56 8.09
CA MET A 115 12.88 5.06 8.76
C MET A 115 13.24 4.17 9.95
N ARG A 116 14.29 3.35 9.86
CA ARG A 116 14.81 2.59 11.03
C ARG A 116 15.26 3.52 12.15
N ARG A 117 15.99 4.60 11.83
CA ARG A 117 16.40 5.60 12.83
C ARG A 117 15.22 6.27 13.51
N LEU A 118 14.18 6.67 12.75
CA LEU A 118 12.97 7.30 13.28
C LEU A 118 12.20 6.34 14.20
N ALA A 119 12.06 5.07 13.81
CA ALA A 119 11.43 4.04 14.64
C ALA A 119 12.19 3.83 15.95
N ASN A 120 13.54 3.71 15.90
CA ASN A 120 14.39 3.56 17.08
C ASN A 120 14.36 4.80 17.98
N ALA A 121 14.07 5.98 17.43
CA ALA A 121 13.84 7.20 18.19
C ALA A 121 12.43 7.30 18.80
N GLY A 122 11.60 6.24 18.68
CA GLY A 122 10.27 6.15 19.28
C GLY A 122 9.14 6.77 18.43
N LEU A 123 9.36 7.02 17.14
CA LEU A 123 8.27 7.45 16.27
C LEU A 123 7.30 6.28 16.08
N ALA A 124 6.04 6.49 16.48
CA ALA A 124 4.97 5.51 16.25
C ALA A 124 4.46 5.56 14.81
N GLY A 125 4.13 4.40 14.25
CA GLY A 125 3.49 4.26 12.96
C GLY A 125 2.07 4.84 12.90
N GLY A 126 1.42 4.70 11.76
CA GLY A 126 0.04 5.19 11.54
C GLY A 126 -0.64 4.43 10.39
N GLY A 127 -1.91 4.74 10.15
CA GLY A 127 -2.75 4.03 9.20
C GLY A 127 -3.58 2.93 9.88
N GLU A 128 -3.86 1.84 9.18
CA GLU A 128 -4.65 0.70 9.70
C GLU A 128 -3.89 -0.16 10.73
N GLY A 129 -2.61 0.14 10.96
CA GLY A 129 -1.75 -0.61 11.88
C GLY A 129 -0.92 -1.67 11.17
N ILE A 130 0.12 -2.12 11.89
CA ILE A 130 1.08 -3.13 11.40
C ILE A 130 0.83 -4.46 12.11
N ASP A 131 0.77 -5.53 11.34
CA ASP A 131 0.81 -6.89 11.85
C ASP A 131 2.26 -7.27 12.20
N HIS A 132 2.64 -7.01 13.44
CA HIS A 132 3.99 -7.27 13.94
C HIS A 132 4.30 -8.76 14.15
N GLU A 133 3.26 -9.59 14.23
CA GLU A 133 3.39 -11.04 14.41
C GLU A 133 3.51 -11.78 13.07
N PHE A 134 3.29 -11.08 11.95
CA PHE A 134 3.37 -11.66 10.63
C PHE A 134 4.78 -12.17 10.32
N ASN A 135 4.86 -13.44 9.94
CA ASN A 135 6.09 -14.07 9.47
C ASN A 135 5.75 -15.02 8.31
N PRO A 136 6.26 -14.79 7.10
CA PRO A 136 5.98 -15.66 5.96
C PRO A 136 6.76 -16.99 6.06
N ASP A 137 6.19 -18.06 5.51
CA ASP A 137 6.89 -19.35 5.37
C ASP A 137 8.07 -19.25 4.37
N ARG A 138 7.95 -18.35 3.38
CA ARG A 138 8.96 -18.09 2.37
C ARG A 138 9.05 -16.60 2.04
N SER A 139 10.25 -16.04 2.17
CA SER A 139 10.53 -14.69 1.69
C SER A 139 10.70 -14.67 0.17
N LEU A 140 10.14 -13.62 -0.45
CA LEU A 140 10.23 -13.33 -1.87
C LEU A 140 11.31 -12.29 -2.14
N SER A 141 11.91 -12.36 -3.32
CA SER A 141 12.90 -11.40 -3.79
C SER A 141 12.35 -10.55 -4.95
N ASP A 142 12.89 -9.34 -5.09
CA ASP A 142 12.58 -8.48 -6.24
C ASP A 142 12.98 -9.15 -7.56
N GLY A 143 12.07 -9.12 -8.54
CA GLY A 143 12.24 -9.79 -9.84
C GLY A 143 12.02 -11.30 -9.84
N GLU A 144 11.72 -11.90 -8.68
CA GLU A 144 11.40 -13.33 -8.60
C GLU A 144 10.10 -13.65 -9.34
N ILE A 145 10.05 -14.81 -10.01
CA ILE A 145 8.82 -15.30 -10.66
C ILE A 145 8.24 -16.43 -9.81
N ILE A 146 7.03 -16.23 -9.34
CA ILE A 146 6.24 -17.27 -8.66
C ILE A 146 5.43 -18.00 -9.72
N HIS A 147 5.49 -19.33 -9.71
CA HIS A 147 4.79 -20.17 -10.67
C HIS A 147 3.65 -20.94 -10.01
N GLY A 148 2.45 -20.85 -10.57
CA GLY A 148 1.36 -21.81 -10.38
C GLY A 148 1.24 -22.76 -11.56
N ALA A 149 0.16 -23.56 -11.59
CA ALA A 149 -0.03 -24.52 -12.68
C ALA A 149 -0.36 -23.84 -14.03
N ASP A 150 -1.04 -22.70 -13.98
CA ASP A 150 -1.58 -21.98 -15.14
C ASP A 150 -1.43 -20.46 -15.04
N TRP A 151 -0.60 -19.98 -14.11
CA TRP A 151 -0.27 -18.58 -13.91
C TRP A 151 1.19 -18.42 -13.47
N GLN A 152 1.70 -17.22 -13.68
CA GLN A 152 2.97 -16.77 -13.12
C GLN A 152 2.83 -15.32 -12.64
N LEU A 153 3.51 -14.97 -11.57
CA LEU A 153 3.55 -13.62 -11.00
C LEU A 153 5.00 -13.17 -10.84
N GLU A 154 5.30 -12.01 -11.38
CA GLU A 154 6.59 -11.33 -11.13
C GLU A 154 6.49 -10.52 -9.85
N VAL A 155 7.38 -10.75 -8.91
CA VAL A 155 7.51 -9.95 -7.70
C VAL A 155 8.21 -8.63 -8.03
N ILE A 156 7.58 -7.51 -7.73
CA ILE A 156 8.13 -6.17 -7.92
C ILE A 156 8.18 -5.51 -6.55
N HIS A 157 9.37 -5.37 -5.96
CA HIS A 157 9.51 -4.66 -4.70
C HIS A 157 9.17 -3.18 -4.91
N THR A 158 8.13 -2.71 -4.24
CA THR A 158 7.60 -1.34 -4.35
C THR A 158 7.50 -0.69 -2.96
N PRO A 159 8.64 -0.52 -2.27
CA PRO A 159 8.64 0.13 -0.97
C PRO A 159 8.12 1.55 -1.06
N GLY A 160 7.64 2.08 0.07
CA GLY A 160 7.22 3.46 0.18
C GLY A 160 5.92 3.65 0.95
N HIS A 161 4.85 2.91 0.64
CA HIS A 161 3.68 2.79 1.51
C HIS A 161 4.05 2.04 2.79
N LEU A 162 4.72 0.91 2.61
CA LEU A 162 5.42 0.13 3.64
C LEU A 162 6.77 -0.33 3.09
N GLY A 163 7.75 -0.59 3.97
CA GLY A 163 9.08 -1.05 3.54
C GLY A 163 9.04 -2.41 2.82
N ASN A 164 8.22 -3.34 3.30
CA ASN A 164 8.09 -4.70 2.76
C ASN A 164 7.06 -4.82 1.62
N HIS A 165 6.53 -3.71 1.13
CA HIS A 165 5.49 -3.72 0.12
C HIS A 165 6.00 -4.27 -1.23
N ILE A 166 5.22 -5.19 -1.83
CA ILE A 166 5.42 -5.68 -3.19
C ILE A 166 4.17 -5.45 -4.05
N ALA A 167 4.39 -5.15 -5.31
CA ALA A 167 3.40 -5.33 -6.36
C ALA A 167 3.67 -6.67 -7.08
N LEU A 168 2.64 -7.21 -7.74
CA LEU A 168 2.75 -8.49 -8.44
C LEU A 168 2.34 -8.30 -9.91
N GLY A 169 3.29 -8.48 -10.82
CA GLY A 169 3.05 -8.38 -12.25
C GLY A 169 2.44 -9.67 -12.78
N TRP A 170 1.35 -9.56 -13.52
CA TRP A 170 0.66 -10.64 -14.20
C TRP A 170 0.38 -10.24 -15.65
N ASP A 171 1.22 -10.70 -16.57
CA ASP A 171 1.18 -10.27 -17.97
C ASP A 171 1.18 -8.73 -18.09
N LYS A 172 0.12 -8.11 -18.61
CA LYS A 172 -0.07 -6.66 -18.68
C LYS A 172 -0.90 -6.08 -17.53
N ALA A 173 -1.25 -6.90 -16.54
CA ALA A 173 -1.91 -6.48 -15.31
C ALA A 173 -0.90 -6.41 -14.16
N CYS A 174 -1.20 -5.61 -13.14
CA CYS A 174 -0.41 -5.58 -11.92
C CYS A 174 -1.32 -5.47 -10.70
N PHE A 175 -1.10 -6.32 -9.71
CA PHE A 175 -1.69 -6.16 -8.39
C PHE A 175 -0.82 -5.15 -7.63
N THR A 176 -1.34 -3.95 -7.44
CA THR A 176 -0.59 -2.82 -6.88
C THR A 176 -0.84 -2.61 -5.40
N ALA A 177 -1.70 -3.42 -4.81
CA ALA A 177 -2.12 -3.30 -3.42
C ALA A 177 -2.33 -1.82 -3.04
N ASP A 178 -1.68 -1.34 -1.98
CA ASP A 178 -1.86 0.02 -1.47
C ASP A 178 -0.86 1.03 -2.02
N HIS A 179 0.04 0.61 -2.90
CA HIS A 179 0.95 1.54 -3.56
C HIS A 179 0.23 2.43 -4.57
N VAL A 180 -0.66 1.86 -5.39
CA VAL A 180 -1.44 2.61 -6.39
C VAL A 180 -2.91 2.21 -6.34
N MET A 181 -3.76 3.12 -5.89
CA MET A 181 -5.21 2.98 -5.84
C MET A 181 -5.89 4.02 -6.73
N GLY A 182 -7.09 3.72 -7.25
CA GLY A 182 -7.85 4.64 -8.11
C GLY A 182 -8.55 5.75 -7.33
N TRP A 183 -9.06 5.46 -6.14
CA TRP A 183 -9.97 6.34 -5.37
C TRP A 183 -9.24 7.35 -4.47
N ALA A 184 -8.02 7.07 -4.03
CA ALA A 184 -7.23 7.94 -3.15
C ALA A 184 -5.74 7.89 -3.50
N SER A 185 -4.97 8.87 -3.03
CA SER A 185 -3.52 8.74 -2.93
C SER A 185 -3.17 7.89 -1.71
N SER A 186 -2.16 7.02 -1.84
CA SER A 186 -1.70 6.17 -0.73
C SER A 186 -1.20 7.00 0.45
N LEU A 187 -1.41 6.53 1.65
CA LEU A 187 -0.77 7.10 2.83
C LEU A 187 0.71 6.73 2.82
N VAL A 188 1.59 7.70 3.02
CA VAL A 188 3.01 7.50 3.29
C VAL A 188 3.28 8.04 4.69
N SER A 189 3.48 7.13 5.64
CA SER A 189 3.54 7.46 7.06
C SER A 189 4.85 6.97 7.70
N PRO A 190 5.85 7.84 7.91
CA PRO A 190 7.03 7.47 8.70
C PRO A 190 6.62 6.97 10.11
N PRO A 191 7.30 5.96 10.67
CA PRO A 191 8.51 5.31 10.19
C PRO A 191 8.25 4.06 9.31
N ASP A 192 7.01 3.77 8.98
CA ASP A 192 6.62 2.56 8.25
C ASP A 192 6.72 2.80 6.74
N GLY A 193 6.29 3.99 6.28
CA GLY A 193 6.37 4.44 4.90
C GLY A 193 7.47 5.48 4.67
N ASP A 194 8.06 5.48 3.46
CA ASP A 194 9.12 6.38 3.00
C ASP A 194 8.75 7.01 1.66
N LEU A 195 8.73 8.36 1.60
CA LEU A 195 8.31 9.06 0.39
C LEU A 195 9.32 8.95 -0.75
N SER A 196 10.62 8.92 -0.45
CA SER A 196 11.66 8.74 -1.47
C SER A 196 11.48 7.40 -2.18
N ASP A 197 11.27 6.33 -1.41
CA ASP A 197 11.01 4.99 -1.92
C ASP A 197 9.67 4.93 -2.67
N PHE A 198 8.62 5.58 -2.14
CA PHE A 198 7.31 5.66 -2.80
C PHE A 198 7.41 6.28 -4.19
N MET A 199 8.13 7.40 -4.31
CA MET A 199 8.31 8.09 -5.60
C MET A 199 9.15 7.25 -6.58
N ALA A 200 10.20 6.59 -6.11
CA ALA A 200 11.02 5.68 -6.92
C ALA A 200 10.20 4.49 -7.42
N SER A 201 9.37 3.90 -6.55
CA SER A 201 8.46 2.80 -6.89
C SER A 201 7.39 3.22 -7.92
N CYS A 202 6.80 4.42 -7.77
CA CYS A 202 5.89 4.96 -8.78
C CYS A 202 6.57 5.12 -10.14
N GLN A 203 7.80 5.65 -10.18
CA GLN A 203 8.57 5.79 -11.43
C GLN A 203 8.88 4.41 -12.02
N ARG A 204 9.28 3.44 -11.20
CA ARG A 204 9.54 2.07 -11.65
C ARG A 204 8.32 1.44 -12.33
N LEU A 205 7.15 1.54 -11.71
CA LEU A 205 5.90 1.06 -12.31
C LEU A 205 5.53 1.82 -13.58
N ARG A 206 5.82 3.13 -13.65
CA ARG A 206 5.50 4.00 -14.79
C ARG A 206 6.30 3.65 -16.05
N HIS A 207 7.46 3.05 -15.91
CA HIS A 207 8.31 2.64 -17.05
C HIS A 207 7.84 1.34 -17.73
N ARG A 208 6.72 0.74 -17.28
CA ARG A 208 6.17 -0.51 -17.82
C ARG A 208 4.81 -0.26 -18.47
N ASP A 209 4.51 -1.05 -19.51
CA ASP A 209 3.26 -0.97 -20.28
C ASP A 209 2.15 -1.80 -19.62
N TRP A 210 1.55 -1.26 -18.56
CA TRP A 210 0.43 -1.86 -17.87
C TRP A 210 -0.89 -1.47 -18.51
N GLN A 211 -1.85 -2.41 -18.60
CA GLN A 211 -3.21 -2.18 -19.08
C GLN A 211 -4.21 -2.01 -17.93
N VAL A 212 -3.97 -2.65 -16.78
CA VAL A 212 -4.85 -2.56 -15.63
C VAL A 212 -4.06 -2.72 -14.33
N PHE A 213 -4.43 -1.94 -13.31
CA PHE A 213 -4.01 -2.19 -11.93
C PHE A 213 -5.16 -2.76 -11.12
N HIS A 214 -4.85 -3.75 -10.30
CA HIS A 214 -5.71 -4.36 -9.30
C HIS A 214 -5.25 -3.90 -7.92
N PRO A 215 -5.87 -2.86 -7.32
CA PRO A 215 -5.44 -2.29 -6.06
C PRO A 215 -5.94 -3.07 -4.85
N GLY A 216 -5.33 -2.85 -3.67
CA GLY A 216 -5.79 -3.38 -2.39
C GLY A 216 -7.19 -2.87 -2.01
N HIS A 217 -7.55 -1.66 -2.44
CA HIS A 217 -8.85 -1.07 -2.16
C HIS A 217 -9.43 -0.37 -3.39
N GLY A 218 -10.75 -0.49 -3.57
CA GLY A 218 -11.48 0.18 -4.64
C GLY A 218 -11.49 -0.60 -5.97
N ALA A 219 -11.93 0.08 -7.03
CA ALA A 219 -12.07 -0.48 -8.36
C ALA A 219 -10.73 -0.70 -9.07
N PRO A 220 -10.65 -1.61 -10.05
CA PRO A 220 -9.50 -1.67 -10.95
C PRO A 220 -9.21 -0.32 -11.62
N VAL A 221 -7.93 -0.01 -11.81
CA VAL A 221 -7.48 1.21 -12.50
C VAL A 221 -7.23 0.88 -13.96
N LEU A 222 -8.06 1.42 -14.85
CA LEU A 222 -8.03 1.11 -16.28
C LEU A 222 -7.10 2.03 -17.10
N ASP A 223 -6.56 3.07 -16.47
CA ASP A 223 -5.49 3.92 -17.03
C ASP A 223 -4.32 3.98 -16.03
N PRO A 224 -3.49 2.92 -15.97
CA PRO A 224 -2.35 2.85 -15.07
C PRO A 224 -1.34 3.99 -15.26
N GLY A 225 -1.05 4.32 -16.52
CA GLY A 225 -0.11 5.38 -16.87
C GLY A 225 -0.56 6.75 -16.38
N GLY A 226 -1.78 7.14 -16.74
CA GLY A 226 -2.37 8.41 -16.29
C GLY A 226 -2.52 8.47 -14.78
N ARG A 227 -2.82 7.33 -14.11
CA ARG A 227 -2.91 7.29 -12.64
C ARG A 227 -1.57 7.51 -11.98
N LEU A 228 -0.51 6.88 -12.46
CA LEU A 228 0.86 7.09 -11.95
C LEU A 228 1.34 8.53 -12.19
N ASP A 229 1.10 9.08 -13.38
CA ASP A 229 1.43 10.48 -13.70
C ASP A 229 0.72 11.44 -12.74
N TRP A 230 -0.57 11.18 -12.44
CA TRP A 230 -1.32 11.97 -11.47
C TRP A 230 -0.74 11.86 -10.05
N LEU A 231 -0.39 10.64 -9.58
CA LEU A 231 0.19 10.43 -8.24
C LEU A 231 1.51 11.17 -8.10
N ILE A 232 2.40 11.05 -9.07
CA ILE A 232 3.70 11.71 -9.08
C ILE A 232 3.52 13.24 -9.06
N ALA A 233 2.67 13.78 -9.95
CA ALA A 233 2.38 15.20 -10.01
C ALA A 233 1.74 15.73 -8.72
N HIS A 234 0.85 14.95 -8.10
CA HIS A 234 0.23 15.27 -6.82
C HIS A 234 1.28 15.39 -5.70
N ARG A 235 2.21 14.44 -5.58
CA ARG A 235 3.28 14.49 -4.59
C ARG A 235 4.21 15.68 -4.81
N LEU A 236 4.62 15.94 -6.04
CA LEU A 236 5.46 17.09 -6.37
C LEU A 236 4.74 18.44 -6.12
N ALA A 237 3.43 18.50 -6.31
CA ALA A 237 2.66 19.69 -5.96
C ALA A 237 2.62 19.91 -4.43
N ARG A 238 2.51 18.86 -3.62
CA ARG A 238 2.59 18.95 -2.16
C ARG A 238 3.98 19.37 -1.69
N GLU A 239 5.05 18.83 -2.31
CA GLU A 239 6.43 19.26 -2.05
C GLU A 239 6.59 20.78 -2.27
N ARG A 240 6.12 21.30 -3.42
CA ARG A 240 6.13 22.74 -3.71
C ARG A 240 5.38 23.54 -2.66
N SER A 241 4.16 23.14 -2.32
CA SER A 241 3.35 23.84 -1.29
C SER A 241 4.06 23.91 0.07
N ILE A 242 4.74 22.84 0.47
CA ILE A 242 5.52 22.82 1.72
C ILE A 242 6.70 23.79 1.66
N LEU A 243 7.44 23.80 0.55
CA LEU A 243 8.59 24.71 0.35
C LEU A 243 8.16 26.18 0.30
N ASP A 244 7.00 26.48 -0.31
CA ASP A 244 6.46 27.84 -0.38
C ASP A 244 6.03 28.34 1.01
N GLU A 245 5.37 27.52 1.81
CA GLU A 245 5.03 27.85 3.19
C GLU A 245 6.29 28.07 4.05
N LEU A 246 7.29 27.21 3.92
CA LEU A 246 8.55 27.33 4.65
C LEU A 246 9.41 28.51 4.18
N ALA A 247 9.19 29.04 2.98
CA ALA A 247 9.84 30.27 2.54
C ALA A 247 9.34 31.51 3.31
N THR A 248 8.14 31.44 3.87
CA THR A 248 7.55 32.55 4.66
C THR A 248 7.98 32.49 6.13
N SER A 249 8.00 31.32 6.72
CA SER A 249 8.39 31.11 8.13
C SER A 249 8.64 29.63 8.44
N PRO A 250 9.57 29.34 9.38
CA PRO A 250 9.70 27.98 9.93
C PRO A 250 8.37 27.45 10.50
N ALA A 251 8.10 26.16 10.33
CA ALA A 251 6.86 25.57 10.78
C ALA A 251 7.02 24.07 11.12
N THR A 252 6.11 23.52 11.92
CA THR A 252 6.01 22.08 12.20
C THR A 252 5.17 21.38 11.12
N ALA A 253 5.29 20.05 11.02
CA ALA A 253 4.46 19.24 10.12
C ALA A 253 2.96 19.50 10.35
N ARG A 254 2.52 19.58 11.59
CA ARG A 254 1.14 19.91 11.97
C ARG A 254 0.68 21.28 11.46
N THR A 255 1.53 22.30 11.61
CA THR A 255 1.20 23.65 11.13
C THR A 255 1.09 23.68 9.61
N LEU A 256 2.02 23.06 8.90
CA LEU A 256 2.00 22.94 7.44
C LEU A 256 0.77 22.16 6.96
N ALA A 257 0.44 21.03 7.60
CA ALA A 257 -0.75 20.27 7.23
C ALA A 257 -2.03 21.12 7.32
N ARG A 258 -2.21 21.88 8.38
CA ARG A 258 -3.37 22.78 8.54
C ARG A 258 -3.44 23.90 7.50
N ARG A 259 -2.29 24.42 7.05
CA ARG A 259 -2.22 25.48 6.03
C ARG A 259 -2.47 24.96 4.62
N ILE A 260 -1.98 23.73 4.33
CA ILE A 260 -1.99 23.16 2.98
C ILE A 260 -3.26 22.33 2.71
N TYR A 261 -3.81 21.66 3.73
CA TYR A 261 -4.96 20.75 3.60
C TYR A 261 -6.25 21.40 4.12
N THR A 262 -6.58 22.57 3.61
CA THR A 262 -7.71 23.41 4.07
C THR A 262 -9.09 22.76 3.87
N GLU A 263 -9.22 21.86 2.88
CA GLU A 263 -10.49 21.18 2.55
C GLU A 263 -10.57 19.77 3.17
N THR A 264 -9.54 19.35 3.91
CA THR A 264 -9.49 17.99 4.49
C THR A 264 -10.34 17.95 5.76
N SER A 265 -11.21 16.93 5.84
CA SER A 265 -12.03 16.70 7.03
C SER A 265 -11.16 16.45 8.28
N THR A 266 -11.63 16.89 9.44
CA THR A 266 -10.92 16.79 10.73
C THR A 266 -10.38 15.38 11.03
N PRO A 267 -11.12 14.27 10.79
CA PRO A 267 -10.61 12.93 11.02
C PRO A 267 -9.37 12.56 10.17
N LEU A 268 -9.20 13.18 9.00
CA LEU A 268 -8.09 12.91 8.10
C LEU A 268 -6.89 13.85 8.29
N LEU A 269 -6.98 14.85 9.15
CA LEU A 269 -5.87 15.78 9.41
C LEU A 269 -4.64 15.08 10.00
N GLY A 270 -4.82 14.04 10.80
CA GLY A 270 -3.71 13.22 11.31
C GLY A 270 -2.94 12.52 10.18
N ALA A 271 -3.65 11.97 9.19
CA ALA A 271 -3.03 11.37 8.00
C ALA A 271 -2.32 12.44 7.14
N ALA A 272 -2.92 13.62 6.99
CA ALA A 272 -2.28 14.75 6.30
C ALA A 272 -0.99 15.21 6.99
N GLU A 273 -0.96 15.29 8.34
CA GLU A 273 0.24 15.63 9.12
C GLU A 273 1.35 14.60 8.88
N ARG A 274 1.03 13.30 8.84
CA ARG A 274 1.98 12.23 8.54
C ARG A 274 2.53 12.32 7.12
N ASN A 275 1.68 12.57 6.12
CA ASN A 275 2.13 12.80 4.75
C ASN A 275 3.05 14.03 4.65
N VAL A 276 2.75 15.13 5.34
CA VAL A 276 3.64 16.32 5.39
C VAL A 276 4.97 15.95 6.02
N PHE A 277 4.96 15.19 7.11
CA PHE A 277 6.19 14.76 7.75
C PHE A 277 7.02 13.85 6.82
N ALA A 278 6.41 12.96 6.04
CA ALA A 278 7.09 12.18 5.03
C ALA A 278 7.80 13.07 3.99
N HIS A 279 7.14 14.13 3.51
CA HIS A 279 7.78 15.13 2.64
C HIS A 279 8.96 15.84 3.33
N LEU A 280 8.81 16.21 4.60
CA LEU A 280 9.87 16.89 5.35
C LEU A 280 11.10 15.99 5.57
N VAL A 281 10.90 14.70 5.77
CA VAL A 281 11.99 13.71 5.84
C VAL A 281 12.71 13.61 4.51
N ASP A 282 12.00 13.46 3.40
CA ASP A 282 12.54 13.41 2.05
C ASP A 282 13.29 14.69 1.68
N LEU A 283 12.69 15.87 1.93
CA LEU A 283 13.31 17.18 1.70
C LEU A 283 14.54 17.41 2.58
N THR A 284 14.58 16.85 3.79
CA THR A 284 15.78 16.89 4.64
C THR A 284 16.91 16.05 4.01
N GLY A 285 16.59 14.87 3.50
CA GLY A 285 17.54 14.04 2.74
C GLY A 285 18.08 14.72 1.50
N LYS A 286 17.24 15.53 0.83
CA LYS A 286 17.62 16.37 -0.33
C LYS A 286 18.36 17.67 0.05
N SER A 287 18.56 17.95 1.35
CA SER A 287 19.14 19.19 1.85
C SER A 287 18.39 20.46 1.44
N MET A 288 17.09 20.37 1.23
CA MET A 288 16.22 21.51 0.89
C MET A 288 15.58 22.14 2.13
N VAL A 289 15.45 21.37 3.20
CA VAL A 289 14.97 21.84 4.52
C VAL A 289 15.82 21.26 5.62
N ALA A 290 15.78 21.87 6.81
CA ALA A 290 16.42 21.34 8.00
C ALA A 290 15.49 21.43 9.21
N PRO A 291 15.45 20.42 10.09
CA PRO A 291 14.79 20.51 11.37
C PRO A 291 15.63 21.34 12.36
N ASP A 292 14.98 22.00 13.31
CA ASP A 292 15.64 22.54 14.49
C ASP A 292 15.91 21.38 15.45
N GLY A 293 17.20 21.01 15.59
CA GLY A 293 17.63 19.84 16.36
C GLY A 293 17.48 18.53 15.61
N ASP A 294 17.07 17.47 16.31
CA ASP A 294 16.91 16.14 15.72
C ASP A 294 15.71 16.07 14.75
N LEU A 295 15.81 15.18 13.75
CA LEU A 295 14.71 14.87 12.83
C LEU A 295 13.60 14.15 13.59
N ARG A 296 12.50 14.86 13.90
CA ARG A 296 11.33 14.36 14.62
C ARG A 296 10.05 14.94 14.04
N ALA A 297 8.93 14.23 14.18
CA ALA A 297 7.64 14.69 13.69
C ALA A 297 7.18 16.02 14.32
N THR A 298 7.64 16.31 15.54
CA THR A 298 7.32 17.54 16.29
C THR A 298 8.33 18.67 16.07
N ALA A 299 9.42 18.44 15.32
CA ALA A 299 10.42 19.45 15.05
C ALA A 299 9.84 20.61 14.24
N THR A 300 10.39 21.80 14.43
CA THR A 300 10.20 22.93 13.52
C THR A 300 11.17 22.81 12.38
N PHE A 301 10.70 22.94 11.15
CA PHE A 301 11.51 22.87 9.94
C PHE A 301 11.67 24.25 9.34
N ARG A 302 12.84 24.51 8.74
CA ARG A 302 13.14 25.71 7.98
C ARG A 302 13.62 25.35 6.57
N ARG A 303 13.27 26.14 5.60
CA ARG A 303 13.84 26.03 4.24
C ARG A 303 15.32 26.42 4.26
N LEU A 304 16.14 25.67 3.54
CA LEU A 304 17.53 26.02 3.26
C LEU A 304 17.61 26.88 2.01
N ALA A 305 18.62 27.73 1.94
CA ALA A 305 18.82 28.66 0.84
C ALA A 305 19.24 27.92 -0.45
#